data_ecfbda9d2e165f872a4962b6a80bc265
#
_entry.id   ecfbda9d2e165f872a4962b6a80bc265
#
_cell.length_a   1.000
_cell.length_b   1.000
_cell.length_c   1.000
_cell.angle_alpha   90.00
_cell.angle_beta   90.00
_cell.angle_gamma   90.00
#
_symmetry.space_group_name_H-M   'P 1'
#
loop_
_entity.id
_entity.type
_entity.pdbx_description
1 polymer ?
#
loop_
_entity_poly.entity_id
_entity_poly.type
_entity_poly.pdbx_seq_one_letter_code
_entity_poly.pdbx_strand_id
1 'polypeptide(L)'
;MQSVRQNRAKNTAMIRDFGVPERSEEQEFEHYQRLEICEVGHRLYQRGYVVACEGNLSVRLDAERILLTPSRACKGDLTPQDLLVTDLSGAVLSGAGQPSSEMQMHLLYYHSRPDVRAICHGHPPTATGFAVVGRALEEEILPEVIIALGKVPLARYGTPGTWELCAGLEPLVSKHDAILLENHGVVTCGKDLRTAYYHMETVEQCARVLLTAESLGKPRVLPRAEVQKLIAARSRYGFMVRDDRVGLHLASESADDNFTPTRQERESFFEESLRKKTHA
;
A
#
# COMPACT_ATOMS: atom_id res chain seq x y z
N MET A 1 36.52 -20.43 32.73
CA MET A 1 35.36 -19.66 32.21
C MET A 1 35.62 -18.16 31.98
N GLN A 2 36.57 -17.54 32.63
CA GLN A 2 36.97 -16.11 32.41
C GLN A 2 37.70 -15.85 31.11
N SER A 3 38.51 -16.76 30.59
CA SER A 3 39.30 -16.57 29.35
C SER A 3 38.44 -16.54 28.06
N VAL A 4 37.31 -17.26 28.02
CA VAL A 4 36.41 -17.30 26.86
C VAL A 4 35.58 -16.00 26.72
N ARG A 5 35.26 -15.35 27.84
CA ARG A 5 34.56 -14.04 27.83
C ARG A 5 35.48 -12.91 27.40
N GLN A 6 36.74 -12.92 27.76
CA GLN A 6 37.73 -11.91 27.34
C GLN A 6 38.08 -12.00 25.86
N ASN A 7 38.12 -13.19 25.26
CA ASN A 7 38.33 -13.35 23.81
C ASN A 7 37.10 -12.94 22.97
N ARG A 8 35.87 -13.12 23.50
CA ARG A 8 34.66 -12.66 22.80
C ARG A 8 34.57 -11.13 22.76
N ALA A 9 34.94 -10.46 23.86
CA ALA A 9 34.96 -8.99 23.93
C ALA A 9 36.06 -8.38 23.02
N LYS A 10 37.22 -9.01 22.91
CA LYS A 10 38.28 -8.57 22.00
C LYS A 10 37.95 -8.79 20.53
N ASN A 11 37.27 -9.89 20.16
CA ASN A 11 36.80 -10.11 18.79
C ASN A 11 35.65 -9.16 18.39
N THR A 12 34.76 -8.78 19.32
CA THR A 12 33.72 -7.79 19.05
C THR A 12 34.29 -6.38 18.89
N ALA A 13 35.37 -6.05 19.61
CA ALA A 13 36.10 -4.78 19.44
C ALA A 13 36.92 -4.73 18.13
N MET A 14 37.46 -5.87 17.67
CA MET A 14 38.23 -5.94 16.42
C MET A 14 37.40 -5.84 15.14
N ILE A 15 36.09 -6.15 15.21
CA ILE A 15 35.16 -6.01 14.06
C ILE A 15 34.73 -4.55 13.87
N ARG A 16 34.90 -3.70 14.89
CA ARG A 16 34.52 -2.27 14.80
C ARG A 16 35.49 -1.38 14.02
N ASP A 17 36.65 -1.91 13.63
CA ASP A 17 37.74 -1.10 13.05
C ASP A 17 37.89 -1.19 11.52
N PHE A 18 36.92 -1.80 10.84
CA PHE A 18 36.82 -1.73 9.38
C PHE A 18 35.85 -0.64 8.97
N GLY A 19 36.13 0.62 9.28
CA GLY A 19 35.66 1.87 8.65
C GLY A 19 34.33 1.89 7.86
N VAL A 20 33.36 1.03 8.20
CA VAL A 20 31.99 1.17 7.65
C VAL A 20 31.37 2.33 8.43
N PRO A 21 31.08 3.46 7.77
CA PRO A 21 30.46 4.59 8.44
C PRO A 21 29.15 4.12 9.09
N GLU A 22 28.97 4.40 10.37
CA GLU A 22 27.71 4.15 11.06
C GLU A 22 26.62 4.93 10.30
N ARG A 23 25.56 4.21 9.84
CA ARG A 23 24.43 4.84 9.21
C ARG A 23 23.69 5.69 10.24
N SER A 24 23.18 6.84 9.83
CA SER A 24 22.21 7.56 10.66
C SER A 24 20.93 6.71 10.84
N GLU A 25 20.13 7.01 11.88
CA GLU A 25 18.85 6.32 12.12
C GLU A 25 17.93 6.39 10.88
N GLU A 26 17.91 7.52 10.18
CA GLU A 26 17.15 7.69 8.93
C GLU A 26 17.66 6.80 7.80
N GLN A 27 18.99 6.70 7.65
CA GLN A 27 19.61 5.84 6.64
C GLN A 27 19.38 4.35 6.96
N GLU A 28 19.38 3.98 8.23
CA GLU A 28 19.08 2.63 8.67
C GLU A 28 17.61 2.29 8.43
N PHE A 29 16.70 3.19 8.76
CA PHE A 29 15.27 3.05 8.46
C PHE A 29 15.01 2.92 6.96
N GLU A 30 15.57 3.80 6.12
CA GLU A 30 15.42 3.70 4.66
C GLU A 30 15.97 2.37 4.14
N HIS A 31 17.13 1.93 4.63
CA HIS A 31 17.71 0.65 4.23
C HIS A 31 16.79 -0.52 4.58
N TYR A 32 16.23 -0.53 5.78
CA TYR A 32 15.24 -1.53 6.19
C TYR A 32 14.02 -1.55 5.26
N GLN A 33 13.46 -0.37 4.93
CA GLN A 33 12.31 -0.27 4.03
C GLN A 33 12.63 -0.76 2.60
N ARG A 34 13.85 -0.54 2.13
CA ARG A 34 14.31 -1.08 0.83
C ARG A 34 14.32 -2.62 0.82
N LEU A 35 14.81 -3.23 1.86
CA LEU A 35 14.77 -4.69 2.02
C LEU A 35 13.34 -5.22 2.11
N GLU A 36 12.48 -4.54 2.86
CA GLU A 36 11.08 -4.94 3.03
C GLU A 36 10.29 -4.84 1.71
N ILE A 37 10.51 -3.81 0.89
CA ILE A 37 9.90 -3.71 -0.46
C ILE A 37 10.34 -4.87 -1.34
N CYS A 38 11.63 -5.24 -1.34
CA CYS A 38 12.12 -6.38 -2.10
C CYS A 38 11.48 -7.70 -1.64
N GLU A 39 11.40 -7.91 -0.33
CA GLU A 39 10.78 -9.10 0.25
C GLU A 39 9.29 -9.21 -0.11
N VAL A 40 8.54 -8.11 0.04
CA VAL A 40 7.11 -8.08 -0.32
C VAL A 40 6.91 -8.24 -1.83
N GLY A 41 7.74 -7.59 -2.65
CA GLY A 41 7.73 -7.75 -4.10
C GLY A 41 7.92 -9.21 -4.51
N HIS A 42 8.91 -9.88 -3.92
CA HIS A 42 9.18 -11.30 -4.14
C HIS A 42 7.97 -12.19 -3.73
N ARG A 43 7.35 -11.91 -2.58
CA ARG A 43 6.15 -12.65 -2.14
C ARG A 43 4.97 -12.46 -3.10
N LEU A 44 4.72 -11.23 -3.56
CA LEU A 44 3.66 -10.97 -4.55
C LEU A 44 3.89 -11.76 -5.84
N TYR A 45 5.13 -11.78 -6.32
CA TYR A 45 5.52 -12.54 -7.52
C TYR A 45 5.34 -14.05 -7.33
N GLN A 46 5.83 -14.60 -6.21
CA GLN A 46 5.70 -16.03 -5.89
C GLN A 46 4.24 -16.48 -5.77
N ARG A 47 3.36 -15.61 -5.28
CA ARG A 47 1.93 -15.90 -5.17
C ARG A 47 1.17 -15.71 -6.48
N GLY A 48 1.81 -15.18 -7.51
CA GLY A 48 1.17 -14.82 -8.77
C GLY A 48 0.19 -13.65 -8.63
N TYR A 49 0.44 -12.75 -7.67
CA TYR A 49 -0.34 -11.52 -7.51
C TYR A 49 0.19 -10.39 -8.40
N VAL A 50 1.37 -10.56 -8.92
CA VAL A 50 1.98 -9.76 -9.99
C VAL A 50 2.73 -10.70 -10.92
N VAL A 51 2.72 -10.41 -12.23
CA VAL A 51 3.48 -11.13 -13.23
C VAL A 51 4.32 -10.15 -14.05
N ALA A 52 5.45 -10.62 -14.60
CA ALA A 52 6.37 -9.77 -15.33
C ALA A 52 6.69 -8.46 -14.56
N CYS A 53 6.33 -7.30 -15.11
CA CYS A 53 6.64 -5.98 -14.52
C CYS A 53 5.42 -5.31 -13.90
N GLU A 54 4.32 -6.03 -13.69
CA GLU A 54 3.08 -5.51 -13.13
C GLU A 54 3.19 -5.16 -11.66
N GLY A 55 2.23 -4.35 -11.19
CA GLY A 55 2.12 -3.92 -9.81
C GLY A 55 3.23 -2.96 -9.36
N ASN A 56 3.04 -2.38 -8.21
CA ASN A 56 4.01 -1.45 -7.61
C ASN A 56 3.81 -1.33 -6.10
N LEU A 57 4.89 -0.98 -5.41
CA LEU A 57 4.96 -0.83 -3.97
C LEU A 57 5.54 0.53 -3.63
N SER A 58 5.06 1.15 -2.56
CA SER A 58 5.69 2.33 -1.99
C SER A 58 5.59 2.39 -0.48
N VAL A 59 6.52 3.10 0.14
CA VAL A 59 6.57 3.37 1.57
C VAL A 59 6.89 4.85 1.79
N ARG A 60 6.14 5.51 2.67
CA ARG A 60 6.45 6.85 3.14
C ARG A 60 7.62 6.79 4.12
N LEU A 61 8.74 7.35 3.76
CA LEU A 61 9.93 7.43 4.62
C LEU A 61 9.73 8.46 5.73
N ASP A 62 9.26 9.65 5.37
CA ASP A 62 8.99 10.76 6.28
C ASP A 62 7.87 11.68 5.73
N ALA A 63 7.80 12.92 6.18
CA ALA A 63 6.79 13.88 5.75
C ALA A 63 6.90 14.26 4.26
N GLU A 64 8.10 14.16 3.68
CA GLU A 64 8.41 14.69 2.36
C GLU A 64 8.83 13.62 1.35
N ARG A 65 9.28 12.43 1.81
CA ARG A 65 9.91 11.42 0.95
C ARG A 65 9.14 10.12 0.91
N ILE A 66 9.09 9.54 -0.29
CA ILE A 66 8.48 8.24 -0.59
C ILE A 66 9.53 7.35 -1.26
N LEU A 67 9.70 6.14 -0.75
CA LEU A 67 10.45 5.06 -1.39
C LEU A 67 9.49 4.23 -2.23
N LEU A 68 9.83 3.93 -3.50
CA LEU A 68 8.94 3.19 -4.39
C LEU A 68 9.69 2.32 -5.39
N THR A 69 8.97 1.36 -5.96
CA THR A 69 9.47 0.50 -7.04
C THR A 69 9.55 1.26 -8.36
N PRO A 70 10.61 1.05 -9.17
CA PRO A 70 10.73 1.67 -10.49
C PRO A 70 9.75 1.07 -11.49
N SER A 71 9.47 1.85 -12.55
CA SER A 71 8.70 1.37 -13.70
C SER A 71 9.42 0.21 -14.40
N ARG A 72 8.65 -0.76 -14.91
CA ARG A 72 9.13 -1.90 -15.69
C ARG A 72 10.07 -2.86 -14.95
N ALA A 73 10.15 -2.80 -13.62
CA ALA A 73 10.90 -3.76 -12.83
C ALA A 73 10.05 -4.98 -12.45
N CYS A 74 10.59 -6.17 -12.64
CA CYS A 74 10.01 -7.40 -12.13
C CYS A 74 10.06 -7.39 -10.59
N LYS A 75 8.91 -7.59 -9.94
CA LYS A 75 8.84 -7.55 -8.45
C LYS A 75 9.54 -8.75 -7.82
N GLY A 76 9.69 -9.83 -8.56
CA GLY A 76 10.41 -11.02 -8.12
C GLY A 76 11.93 -10.87 -8.10
N ASP A 77 12.48 -9.89 -8.84
CA ASP A 77 13.93 -9.72 -9.04
C ASP A 77 14.46 -8.42 -8.45
N LEU A 78 13.61 -7.67 -7.71
CA LEU A 78 14.00 -6.38 -7.13
C LEU A 78 15.16 -6.51 -6.16
N THR A 79 16.12 -5.60 -6.29
CA THR A 79 17.18 -5.35 -5.32
C THR A 79 16.99 -3.99 -4.65
N PRO A 80 17.55 -3.77 -3.43
CA PRO A 80 17.44 -2.50 -2.74
C PRO A 80 17.95 -1.29 -3.54
N GLN A 81 18.89 -1.52 -4.45
CA GLN A 81 19.50 -0.49 -5.30
C GLN A 81 18.59 -0.05 -6.46
N ASP A 82 17.63 -0.88 -6.84
CA ASP A 82 16.68 -0.55 -7.92
C ASP A 82 15.65 0.49 -7.49
N LEU A 83 15.41 0.62 -6.17
CA LEU A 83 14.34 1.43 -5.63
C LEU A 83 14.66 2.92 -5.70
N LEU A 84 13.61 3.71 -5.97
CA LEU A 84 13.69 5.16 -6.11
C LEU A 84 13.16 5.86 -4.86
N VAL A 85 13.74 7.01 -4.54
CA VAL A 85 13.14 7.96 -3.58
C VAL A 85 12.61 9.15 -4.37
N THR A 86 11.36 9.52 -4.12
CA THR A 86 10.72 10.71 -4.67
C THR A 86 10.23 11.63 -3.55
N ASP A 87 9.97 12.87 -3.87
CA ASP A 87 9.16 13.74 -3.03
C ASP A 87 7.65 13.48 -3.23
N LEU A 88 6.82 14.20 -2.48
CA LEU A 88 5.35 14.13 -2.61
C LEU A 88 4.82 14.79 -3.90
N SER A 89 5.67 15.46 -4.67
CA SER A 89 5.35 15.93 -6.02
C SER A 89 5.62 14.87 -7.08
N GLY A 90 6.35 13.81 -6.73
CA GLY A 90 6.77 12.77 -7.64
C GLY A 90 8.10 13.05 -8.33
N ALA A 91 8.81 14.11 -7.94
CA ALA A 91 10.16 14.36 -8.43
C ALA A 91 11.13 13.35 -7.82
N VAL A 92 11.99 12.75 -8.64
CA VAL A 92 13.00 11.78 -8.20
C VAL A 92 14.11 12.49 -7.45
N LEU A 93 14.30 12.14 -6.19
CA LEU A 93 15.37 12.65 -5.33
C LEU A 93 16.61 11.75 -5.36
N SER A 94 16.43 10.44 -5.46
CA SER A 94 17.55 9.50 -5.57
C SER A 94 17.12 8.17 -6.22
N GLY A 95 18.11 7.42 -6.71
CA GLY A 95 17.94 6.17 -7.45
C GLY A 95 18.01 6.36 -8.96
N ALA A 96 18.09 5.26 -9.71
CA ALA A 96 18.17 5.29 -11.18
C ALA A 96 16.86 4.75 -11.79
N GLY A 97 16.38 5.40 -12.86
CA GLY A 97 15.18 4.96 -13.57
C GLY A 97 14.00 5.92 -13.45
N GLN A 98 12.84 5.44 -13.84
CA GLN A 98 11.60 6.21 -13.82
C GLN A 98 10.65 5.65 -12.76
N PRO A 99 9.93 6.49 -12.01
CA PRO A 99 8.86 6.05 -11.13
C PRO A 99 7.80 5.25 -11.90
N SER A 100 7.04 4.41 -11.18
CA SER A 100 5.88 3.73 -11.75
C SER A 100 4.95 4.72 -12.46
N SER A 101 4.37 4.31 -13.60
CA SER A 101 3.34 5.10 -14.28
C SER A 101 2.13 5.38 -13.38
N GLU A 102 1.92 4.57 -12.35
CA GLU A 102 0.81 4.65 -11.40
C GLU A 102 1.18 5.37 -10.10
N MET A 103 2.32 6.06 -10.07
CA MET A 103 2.74 6.81 -8.88
C MET A 103 1.69 7.81 -8.42
N GLN A 104 0.90 8.40 -9.34
CA GLN A 104 -0.18 9.35 -8.99
C GLN A 104 -1.25 8.71 -8.09
N MET A 105 -1.54 7.41 -8.28
CA MET A 105 -2.40 6.66 -7.38
C MET A 105 -1.81 6.61 -5.95
N HIS A 106 -0.51 6.36 -5.82
CA HIS A 106 0.15 6.36 -4.51
C HIS A 106 0.13 7.75 -3.86
N LEU A 107 0.44 8.79 -4.63
CA LEU A 107 0.41 10.18 -4.16
C LEU A 107 -1.00 10.58 -3.68
N LEU A 108 -2.07 10.15 -4.39
CA LEU A 108 -3.45 10.39 -3.97
C LEU A 108 -3.69 9.85 -2.55
N TYR A 109 -3.25 8.62 -2.24
CA TYR A 109 -3.36 8.07 -0.89
C TYR A 109 -2.55 8.88 0.12
N TYR A 110 -1.29 9.19 -0.17
CA TYR A 110 -0.43 9.89 0.76
C TYR A 110 -0.91 11.32 1.06
N HIS A 111 -1.50 12.00 0.09
CA HIS A 111 -2.12 13.31 0.29
C HIS A 111 -3.45 13.25 1.04
N SER A 112 -4.26 12.23 0.78
CA SER A 112 -5.60 12.09 1.37
C SER A 112 -5.58 11.45 2.77
N ARG A 113 -4.50 10.72 3.11
CA ARG A 113 -4.44 9.81 4.25
C ARG A 113 -3.09 9.91 4.98
N PRO A 114 -2.93 10.80 5.97
CA PRO A 114 -1.71 10.91 6.77
C PRO A 114 -1.37 9.64 7.56
N ASP A 115 -2.38 8.82 7.88
CA ASP A 115 -2.23 7.54 8.56
C ASP A 115 -1.66 6.43 7.67
N VAL A 116 -1.71 6.57 6.34
CA VAL A 116 -1.15 5.61 5.40
C VAL A 116 0.35 5.80 5.26
N ARG A 117 1.09 4.73 5.58
CA ARG A 117 2.54 4.70 5.47
C ARG A 117 3.05 3.83 4.33
N ALA A 118 2.21 2.95 3.79
CA ALA A 118 2.60 2.08 2.67
C ALA A 118 1.42 1.69 1.79
N ILE A 119 1.73 1.42 0.52
CA ILE A 119 0.77 1.03 -0.51
C ILE A 119 1.31 -0.18 -1.26
N CYS A 120 0.40 -1.12 -1.50
CA CYS A 120 0.63 -2.32 -2.29
C CYS A 120 -0.42 -2.38 -3.41
N HIS A 121 0.04 -2.35 -4.66
CA HIS A 121 -0.79 -2.55 -5.85
C HIS A 121 -0.35 -3.79 -6.60
N GLY A 122 -1.31 -4.61 -7.00
CA GLY A 122 -1.10 -5.83 -7.74
C GLY A 122 -2.37 -6.33 -8.41
N HIS A 123 -2.25 -7.45 -9.13
CA HIS A 123 -3.34 -8.06 -9.91
C HIS A 123 -3.62 -9.50 -9.44
N PRO A 124 -4.00 -9.70 -8.14
CA PRO A 124 -4.30 -11.04 -7.65
C PRO A 124 -5.46 -11.64 -8.46
N PRO A 125 -5.30 -12.86 -9.04
CA PRO A 125 -6.14 -13.30 -10.15
C PRO A 125 -7.63 -13.37 -9.86
N THR A 126 -8.02 -13.84 -8.66
CA THR A 126 -9.44 -14.01 -8.34
C THR A 126 -10.10 -12.66 -8.06
N ALA A 127 -9.47 -11.82 -7.26
CA ALA A 127 -9.98 -10.49 -6.97
C ALA A 127 -10.02 -9.61 -8.23
N THR A 128 -9.01 -9.71 -9.10
CA THR A 128 -9.00 -9.04 -10.39
C THR A 128 -10.14 -9.55 -11.28
N GLY A 129 -10.46 -10.85 -11.24
CA GLY A 129 -11.62 -11.42 -11.92
C GLY A 129 -12.95 -10.76 -11.48
N PHE A 130 -13.14 -10.51 -10.18
CA PHE A 130 -14.30 -9.75 -9.68
C PHE A 130 -14.30 -8.32 -10.22
N ALA A 131 -13.14 -7.66 -10.24
CA ALA A 131 -13.01 -6.31 -10.79
C ALA A 131 -13.33 -6.26 -12.30
N VAL A 132 -12.96 -7.27 -13.08
CA VAL A 132 -13.24 -7.38 -14.53
C VAL A 132 -14.74 -7.54 -14.82
N VAL A 133 -15.47 -8.24 -13.96
CA VAL A 133 -16.93 -8.38 -14.12
C VAL A 133 -17.72 -7.24 -13.45
N GLY A 134 -17.04 -6.19 -12.99
CA GLY A 134 -17.68 -5.02 -12.40
C GLY A 134 -18.26 -5.25 -11.00
N ARG A 135 -17.70 -6.19 -10.24
CA ARG A 135 -18.25 -6.61 -8.95
C ARG A 135 -17.31 -6.33 -7.77
N ALA A 136 -17.81 -5.61 -6.78
CA ALA A 136 -17.14 -5.39 -5.51
C ALA A 136 -17.12 -6.66 -4.63
N LEU A 137 -16.32 -6.67 -3.55
CA LEU A 137 -16.31 -7.70 -2.51
C LEU A 137 -16.89 -7.10 -1.22
N GLU A 138 -18.20 -6.99 -1.15
CA GLU A 138 -18.93 -6.34 -0.05
C GLU A 138 -19.79 -7.31 0.77
N GLU A 139 -19.81 -8.59 0.37
CA GLU A 139 -20.55 -9.62 1.07
C GLU A 139 -19.93 -9.91 2.45
N GLU A 140 -20.73 -9.78 3.49
CA GLU A 140 -20.33 -9.97 4.88
C GLU A 140 -20.34 -11.45 5.24
N ILE A 141 -19.40 -12.24 4.67
CA ILE A 141 -19.34 -13.70 4.78
C ILE A 141 -18.20 -14.24 5.65
N LEU A 142 -17.12 -13.45 5.83
CA LEU A 142 -15.91 -13.86 6.54
C LEU A 142 -15.59 -12.89 7.69
N PRO A 143 -15.56 -13.37 8.95
CA PRO A 143 -15.25 -12.53 10.10
C PRO A 143 -13.92 -11.79 9.99
N GLU A 144 -12.86 -12.45 9.50
CA GLU A 144 -11.53 -11.88 9.34
C GLU A 144 -11.51 -10.74 8.32
N VAL A 145 -12.30 -10.82 7.24
CA VAL A 145 -12.42 -9.75 6.24
C VAL A 145 -13.12 -8.54 6.84
N ILE A 146 -14.23 -8.76 7.56
CA ILE A 146 -15.00 -7.71 8.24
C ILE A 146 -14.12 -6.99 9.27
N ILE A 147 -13.31 -7.73 10.01
CA ILE A 147 -12.40 -7.16 11.02
C ILE A 147 -11.26 -6.40 10.36
N ALA A 148 -10.57 -6.97 9.37
CA ALA A 148 -9.39 -6.37 8.77
C ALA A 148 -9.75 -5.22 7.81
N LEU A 149 -10.67 -5.44 6.88
CA LEU A 149 -10.95 -4.55 5.76
C LEU A 149 -12.32 -3.89 5.85
N GLY A 150 -13.33 -4.57 6.42
CA GLY A 150 -14.72 -4.19 6.27
C GLY A 150 -15.22 -4.58 4.87
N LYS A 151 -15.50 -3.59 4.04
CA LYS A 151 -15.89 -3.76 2.63
C LYS A 151 -14.75 -3.44 1.71
N VAL A 152 -14.70 -4.13 0.57
CA VAL A 152 -13.75 -3.85 -0.52
C VAL A 152 -14.53 -3.37 -1.73
N PRO A 153 -14.70 -2.04 -1.89
CA PRO A 153 -15.46 -1.45 -3.00
C PRO A 153 -14.72 -1.58 -4.33
N LEU A 154 -15.45 -1.32 -5.41
CA LEU A 154 -14.94 -1.25 -6.77
C LEU A 154 -14.86 0.21 -7.21
N ALA A 155 -13.66 0.69 -7.53
CA ALA A 155 -13.46 1.96 -8.20
C ALA A 155 -13.78 1.83 -9.70
N ARG A 156 -14.41 2.85 -10.27
CA ARG A 156 -14.70 2.89 -11.71
C ARG A 156 -13.40 2.85 -12.52
N TYR A 157 -13.50 2.27 -13.71
CA TYR A 157 -12.37 2.23 -14.63
C TYR A 157 -11.79 3.64 -14.88
N GLY A 158 -10.49 3.68 -14.89
CA GLY A 158 -9.69 4.82 -15.33
C GLY A 158 -8.40 4.30 -15.93
N THR A 159 -7.96 4.90 -17.02
CA THR A 159 -6.75 4.48 -17.73
C THR A 159 -5.53 4.54 -16.80
N PRO A 160 -4.79 3.43 -16.59
CA PRO A 160 -3.60 3.42 -15.74
C PRO A 160 -2.58 4.48 -16.16
N GLY A 161 -1.99 5.18 -15.18
CA GLY A 161 -1.05 6.26 -15.43
C GLY A 161 -1.68 7.60 -15.82
N THR A 162 -3.00 7.72 -15.77
CA THR A 162 -3.73 8.98 -16.01
C THR A 162 -4.50 9.43 -14.76
N TRP A 163 -4.99 10.67 -14.80
CA TRP A 163 -5.86 11.20 -13.75
C TRP A 163 -7.20 10.44 -13.64
N GLU A 164 -7.67 9.82 -14.69
CA GLU A 164 -8.94 9.06 -14.69
C GLU A 164 -8.93 7.96 -13.60
N LEU A 165 -7.80 7.25 -13.44
CA LEU A 165 -7.64 6.26 -12.37
C LEU A 165 -7.79 6.90 -10.98
N CYS A 166 -7.15 8.05 -10.76
CA CYS A 166 -7.24 8.78 -9.50
C CYS A 166 -8.67 9.29 -9.24
N ALA A 167 -9.35 9.81 -10.26
CA ALA A 167 -10.73 10.30 -10.15
C ALA A 167 -11.72 9.19 -9.75
N GLY A 168 -11.51 7.96 -10.23
CA GLY A 168 -12.28 6.79 -9.81
C GLY A 168 -12.05 6.39 -8.34
N LEU A 169 -10.82 6.59 -7.85
CA LEU A 169 -10.40 6.23 -6.49
C LEU A 169 -10.74 7.30 -5.44
N GLU A 170 -10.70 8.57 -5.80
CA GLU A 170 -10.82 9.71 -4.86
C GLU A 170 -12.02 9.59 -3.89
N PRO A 171 -13.24 9.18 -4.30
CA PRO A 171 -14.37 9.04 -3.40
C PRO A 171 -14.23 7.93 -2.35
N LEU A 172 -13.30 6.98 -2.59
CA LEU A 172 -13.15 5.74 -1.82
C LEU A 172 -11.94 5.74 -0.89
N VAL A 173 -10.86 6.43 -1.29
CA VAL A 173 -9.55 6.41 -0.61
C VAL A 173 -9.64 6.78 0.86
N SER A 174 -10.46 7.76 1.22
CA SER A 174 -10.59 8.22 2.62
C SER A 174 -11.24 7.18 3.54
N LYS A 175 -11.96 6.20 2.99
CA LYS A 175 -12.80 5.26 3.75
C LYS A 175 -12.29 3.83 3.76
N HIS A 176 -11.48 3.42 2.75
CA HIS A 176 -11.15 2.03 2.51
C HIS A 176 -9.65 1.79 2.47
N ASP A 177 -9.21 0.69 3.07
CA ASP A 177 -7.81 0.24 3.06
C ASP A 177 -7.52 -0.72 1.91
N ALA A 178 -8.55 -1.20 1.23
CA ALA A 178 -8.48 -2.05 0.05
C ALA A 178 -9.58 -1.65 -0.94
N ILE A 179 -9.24 -1.51 -2.21
CA ILE A 179 -10.16 -1.10 -3.28
C ILE A 179 -9.84 -1.95 -4.52
N LEU A 180 -10.87 -2.52 -5.14
CA LEU A 180 -10.79 -3.12 -6.47
C LEU A 180 -10.76 -2.00 -7.51
N LEU A 181 -9.97 -2.19 -8.56
CA LEU A 181 -9.85 -1.28 -9.70
C LEU A 181 -10.50 -1.98 -10.91
N GLU A 182 -11.60 -1.42 -11.42
CA GLU A 182 -12.36 -2.03 -12.52
C GLU A 182 -11.46 -2.32 -13.73
N ASN A 183 -11.50 -3.55 -14.26
CA ASN A 183 -10.69 -4.05 -15.36
C ASN A 183 -9.16 -3.90 -15.17
N HIS A 184 -8.68 -3.85 -13.91
CA HIS A 184 -7.27 -3.59 -13.67
C HIS A 184 -6.68 -4.51 -12.58
N GLY A 185 -7.08 -4.32 -11.32
CA GLY A 185 -6.48 -5.05 -10.22
C GLY A 185 -6.96 -4.59 -8.85
N VAL A 186 -6.05 -4.54 -7.89
CA VAL A 186 -6.33 -4.22 -6.49
C VAL A 186 -5.28 -3.24 -5.96
N VAL A 187 -5.70 -2.23 -5.23
CA VAL A 187 -4.82 -1.40 -4.41
C VAL A 187 -5.17 -1.56 -2.93
N THR A 188 -4.14 -1.72 -2.11
CA THR A 188 -4.26 -1.80 -0.65
C THR A 188 -3.28 -0.87 0.02
N CYS A 189 -3.62 -0.39 1.20
CA CYS A 189 -2.77 0.49 1.98
C CYS A 189 -2.71 0.05 3.45
N GLY A 190 -1.74 0.58 4.18
CA GLY A 190 -1.57 0.25 5.59
C GLY A 190 -0.63 1.21 6.32
N LYS A 191 -0.56 1.03 7.66
CA LYS A 191 0.38 1.74 8.54
C LYS A 191 1.85 1.35 8.32
N ASP A 192 2.08 0.25 7.63
CA ASP A 192 3.37 -0.29 7.18
C ASP A 192 3.16 -1.18 5.95
N LEU A 193 4.25 -1.54 5.27
CA LEU A 193 4.17 -2.32 4.04
C LEU A 193 3.64 -3.73 4.27
N ARG A 194 3.97 -4.33 5.39
CA ARG A 194 3.49 -5.66 5.75
C ARG A 194 1.97 -5.67 5.93
N THR A 195 1.41 -4.66 6.58
CA THR A 195 -0.04 -4.47 6.71
C THR A 195 -0.69 -4.30 5.34
N ALA A 196 -0.16 -3.45 4.46
CA ALA A 196 -0.68 -3.28 3.11
C ALA A 196 -0.65 -4.60 2.31
N TYR A 197 0.44 -5.36 2.41
CA TYR A 197 0.57 -6.68 1.79
C TYR A 197 -0.43 -7.70 2.36
N TYR A 198 -0.63 -7.75 3.68
CA TYR A 198 -1.60 -8.66 4.28
C TYR A 198 -3.05 -8.31 3.88
N HIS A 199 -3.36 -7.03 3.70
CA HIS A 199 -4.63 -6.62 3.12
C HIS A 199 -4.81 -7.19 1.69
N MET A 200 -3.77 -7.18 0.87
CA MET A 200 -3.79 -7.78 -0.47
C MET A 200 -4.07 -9.29 -0.42
N GLU A 201 -3.40 -10.02 0.48
CA GLU A 201 -3.65 -11.44 0.70
C GLU A 201 -5.10 -11.69 1.15
N THR A 202 -5.61 -10.87 2.06
CA THR A 202 -6.98 -10.96 2.58
C THR A 202 -8.02 -10.72 1.48
N VAL A 203 -7.80 -9.74 0.60
CA VAL A 203 -8.68 -9.47 -0.56
C VAL A 203 -8.74 -10.67 -1.49
N GLU A 204 -7.59 -11.21 -1.89
CA GLU A 204 -7.55 -12.37 -2.79
C GLU A 204 -8.17 -13.59 -2.14
N GLN A 205 -7.90 -13.85 -0.87
CA GLN A 205 -8.50 -14.96 -0.14
C GLN A 205 -10.04 -14.81 -0.04
N CYS A 206 -10.54 -13.61 0.23
CA CYS A 206 -11.97 -13.32 0.23
C CYS A 206 -12.61 -13.64 -1.14
N ALA A 207 -11.99 -13.16 -2.22
CA ALA A 207 -12.46 -13.40 -3.58
C ALA A 207 -12.48 -14.90 -3.91
N ARG A 208 -11.45 -15.66 -3.57
CA ARG A 208 -11.38 -17.11 -3.78
C ARG A 208 -12.48 -17.87 -3.02
N VAL A 209 -12.68 -17.52 -1.76
CA VAL A 209 -13.71 -18.15 -0.93
C VAL A 209 -15.09 -17.82 -1.47
N LEU A 210 -15.36 -16.56 -1.83
CA LEU A 210 -16.63 -16.14 -2.40
C LEU A 210 -16.94 -16.88 -3.71
N LEU A 211 -15.98 -16.92 -4.65
CA LEU A 211 -16.10 -17.63 -5.92
C LEU A 211 -16.39 -19.13 -5.69
N THR A 212 -15.68 -19.75 -4.74
CA THR A 212 -15.88 -21.16 -4.38
C THR A 212 -17.27 -21.37 -3.78
N ALA A 213 -17.69 -20.50 -2.87
CA ALA A 213 -19.01 -20.59 -2.25
C ALA A 213 -20.15 -20.47 -3.29
N GLU A 214 -20.01 -19.58 -4.25
CA GLU A 214 -20.99 -19.40 -5.34
C GLU A 214 -21.06 -20.59 -6.28
N SER A 215 -19.96 -21.26 -6.53
CA SER A 215 -19.93 -22.51 -7.32
C SER A 215 -20.59 -23.68 -6.59
N LEU A 216 -20.63 -23.67 -5.27
CA LEU A 216 -21.28 -24.67 -4.42
C LEU A 216 -22.74 -24.35 -4.11
N GLY A 217 -23.14 -23.09 -4.27
CA GLY A 217 -24.49 -22.63 -4.01
C GLY A 217 -24.55 -21.14 -3.67
N LYS A 218 -25.62 -20.72 -2.98
CA LYS A 218 -25.76 -19.32 -2.56
C LYS A 218 -24.97 -19.05 -1.27
N PRO A 219 -24.00 -18.12 -1.25
CA PRO A 219 -23.31 -17.74 -0.04
C PRO A 219 -24.27 -17.28 1.07
N ARG A 220 -23.97 -17.65 2.31
CA ARG A 220 -24.73 -17.21 3.48
C ARG A 220 -23.99 -16.04 4.12
N VAL A 221 -24.61 -14.86 4.09
CA VAL A 221 -24.10 -13.68 4.78
C VAL A 221 -24.34 -13.81 6.29
N LEU A 222 -23.45 -13.23 7.08
CA LEU A 222 -23.59 -13.18 8.53
C LEU A 222 -24.78 -12.30 8.94
N PRO A 223 -25.51 -12.65 10.01
CA PRO A 223 -26.56 -11.79 10.55
C PRO A 223 -25.99 -10.42 10.93
N ARG A 224 -26.75 -9.34 10.68
CA ARG A 224 -26.35 -7.96 10.97
C ARG A 224 -25.83 -7.76 12.41
N ALA A 225 -26.43 -8.43 13.39
CA ALA A 225 -26.00 -8.36 14.79
C ALA A 225 -24.58 -8.93 14.99
N GLU A 226 -24.20 -9.99 14.26
CA GLU A 226 -22.86 -10.57 14.32
C GLU A 226 -21.85 -9.67 13.61
N VAL A 227 -22.21 -9.09 12.45
CA VAL A 227 -21.38 -8.11 11.75
C VAL A 227 -21.06 -6.90 12.63
N GLN A 228 -22.05 -6.37 13.35
CA GLN A 228 -21.85 -5.26 14.29
C GLN A 228 -20.88 -5.61 15.42
N LYS A 229 -20.95 -6.84 15.97
CA LYS A 229 -19.97 -7.31 16.98
C LYS A 229 -18.55 -7.36 16.42
N LEU A 230 -18.38 -7.81 15.17
CA LEU A 230 -17.08 -7.88 14.50
C LEU A 230 -16.51 -6.47 14.24
N ILE A 231 -17.35 -5.55 13.77
CA ILE A 231 -16.95 -4.15 13.58
C ILE A 231 -16.52 -3.52 14.91
N ALA A 232 -17.29 -3.71 15.98
CA ALA A 232 -16.95 -3.21 17.31
C ALA A 232 -15.65 -3.85 17.88
N ALA A 233 -15.31 -5.06 17.43
CA ALA A 233 -14.08 -5.73 17.84
C ALA A 233 -12.83 -5.26 17.08
N ARG A 234 -12.94 -4.55 15.97
CA ARG A 234 -11.81 -4.14 15.11
C ARG A 234 -10.67 -3.48 15.90
N SER A 235 -10.99 -2.56 16.80
CA SER A 235 -10.00 -1.86 17.62
C SER A 235 -9.17 -2.80 18.51
N ARG A 236 -9.76 -3.91 19.01
CA ARG A 236 -9.05 -4.92 19.81
C ARG A 236 -7.99 -5.65 19.01
N TYR A 237 -8.16 -5.72 17.69
CA TYR A 237 -7.21 -6.33 16.75
C TYR A 237 -6.27 -5.31 16.11
N GLY A 238 -6.30 -4.04 16.58
CA GLY A 238 -5.44 -2.98 16.08
C GLY A 238 -5.86 -2.38 14.72
N PHE A 239 -7.10 -2.64 14.28
CA PHE A 239 -7.65 -2.02 13.07
C PHE A 239 -8.47 -0.78 13.41
N MET A 240 -8.37 0.25 12.56
CA MET A 240 -9.16 1.47 12.74
C MET A 240 -10.63 1.22 12.42
N VAL A 241 -11.50 1.75 13.26
CA VAL A 241 -12.95 1.79 12.98
C VAL A 241 -13.19 3.08 12.20
N ARG A 242 -13.51 2.94 10.92
CA ARG A 242 -13.95 4.06 10.08
C ARG A 242 -15.45 3.99 9.95
N ASP A 243 -16.14 5.03 10.41
CA ASP A 243 -17.59 5.12 10.26
C ASP A 243 -17.90 5.63 8.85
N ASP A 244 -18.61 4.82 8.06
CA ASP A 244 -19.08 5.20 6.73
C ASP A 244 -20.06 6.40 6.76
N ARG A 245 -20.49 6.85 7.95
CA ARG A 245 -21.48 7.90 8.18
C ARG A 245 -20.95 9.18 8.78
N VAL A 246 -19.70 9.22 9.22
CA VAL A 246 -19.09 10.41 9.85
C VAL A 246 -17.76 10.69 9.18
N GLY A 247 -17.66 11.86 8.53
CA GLY A 247 -16.37 12.41 8.14
C GLY A 247 -15.45 12.46 9.35
N LEU A 248 -14.18 12.12 9.16
CA LEU A 248 -13.15 12.12 10.20
C LEU A 248 -13.24 13.37 11.09
N HIS A 249 -13.86 13.25 12.26
CA HIS A 249 -13.55 14.11 13.38
C HIS A 249 -12.38 13.48 14.12
N LEU A 250 -11.19 13.83 13.68
CA LEU A 250 -10.00 13.70 14.50
C LEU A 250 -10.14 14.71 15.65
N ALA A 251 -10.51 14.24 16.82
CA ALA A 251 -10.17 14.96 18.04
C ALA A 251 -8.64 14.84 18.20
N SER A 252 -7.90 15.76 17.64
CA SER A 252 -6.54 16.09 18.04
C SER A 252 -6.47 17.58 18.29
N GLU A 253 -6.39 17.94 19.54
CA GLU A 253 -5.80 19.20 19.93
C GLU A 253 -4.35 19.21 19.42
N SER A 254 -3.96 20.34 18.80
CA SER A 254 -2.63 20.75 18.37
C SER A 254 -2.04 20.06 17.13
N ALA A 255 -2.26 20.67 15.97
CA ALA A 255 -1.24 21.17 15.04
C ALA A 255 -1.95 21.80 13.82
N ASP A 256 -1.72 23.06 13.58
CA ASP A 256 -2.03 23.76 12.34
C ASP A 256 -1.22 23.15 11.20
N ASP A 257 -1.87 22.35 10.39
CA ASP A 257 -1.43 22.00 9.02
C ASP A 257 -2.63 21.39 8.26
N ASN A 258 -3.68 22.21 8.05
CA ASN A 258 -4.82 21.87 7.20
C ASN A 258 -4.59 22.39 5.77
N PHE A 259 -3.58 21.88 5.08
CA PHE A 259 -3.52 22.04 3.63
C PHE A 259 -4.14 20.80 2.96
N THR A 260 -5.43 20.88 2.65
CA THR A 260 -6.09 19.92 1.74
C THR A 260 -6.19 20.61 0.37
N PRO A 261 -5.36 20.25 -0.61
CA PRO A 261 -5.41 20.88 -1.92
C PRO A 261 -6.79 20.69 -2.55
N THR A 262 -7.31 21.76 -3.15
CA THR A 262 -8.57 21.74 -3.87
C THR A 262 -8.48 20.79 -5.08
N ARG A 263 -9.62 20.37 -5.64
CA ARG A 263 -9.67 19.56 -6.86
C ARG A 263 -8.88 20.21 -7.99
N GLN A 264 -8.99 21.53 -8.15
CA GLN A 264 -8.33 22.31 -9.20
C GLN A 264 -6.81 22.37 -9.02
N GLU A 265 -6.34 22.48 -7.77
CA GLU A 265 -4.91 22.42 -7.44
C GLU A 265 -4.33 21.02 -7.71
N ARG A 266 -5.09 19.95 -7.42
CA ARG A 266 -4.69 18.57 -7.71
C ARG A 266 -4.62 18.29 -9.21
N GLU A 267 -5.60 18.76 -9.99
CA GLU A 267 -5.61 18.65 -11.45
C GLU A 267 -4.44 19.44 -12.08
N SER A 268 -4.20 20.67 -11.61
CA SER A 268 -3.07 21.51 -12.07
C SER A 268 -1.72 20.86 -11.76
N PHE A 269 -1.56 20.31 -10.58
CA PHE A 269 -0.36 19.59 -10.16
C PHE A 269 -0.11 18.35 -11.04
N PHE A 270 -1.17 17.63 -11.39
CA PHE A 270 -1.08 16.48 -12.28
C PHE A 270 -0.68 16.87 -13.69
N GLU A 271 -1.27 17.92 -14.25
CA GLU A 271 -0.91 18.44 -15.57
C GLU A 271 0.55 18.93 -15.64
N GLU A 272 1.03 19.59 -14.57
CA GLU A 272 2.41 20.03 -14.49
C GLU A 272 3.40 18.85 -14.43
N SER A 273 3.06 17.79 -13.70
CA SER A 273 3.85 16.56 -13.65
C SER A 273 3.92 15.85 -15.01
N LEU A 274 2.83 15.87 -15.78
CA LEU A 274 2.80 15.33 -17.15
C LEU A 274 3.64 16.17 -18.12
N ARG A 275 3.58 17.50 -18.03
CA ARG A 275 4.37 18.40 -18.91
C ARG A 275 5.87 18.22 -18.71
N LYS A 276 6.32 17.99 -17.46
CA LYS A 276 7.74 17.70 -17.16
C LYS A 276 8.21 16.37 -17.77
N LYS A 277 7.31 15.41 -18.01
CA LYS A 277 7.62 14.10 -18.62
C LYS A 277 7.70 14.15 -20.17
N THR A 278 7.08 15.13 -20.82
CA THR A 278 7.08 15.26 -22.27
C THR A 278 8.26 16.07 -22.82
N HIS A 279 9.07 16.66 -21.95
CA HIS A 279 10.24 17.49 -22.34
C HIS A 279 11.58 16.95 -21.80
N ALA A 280 11.60 15.71 -21.27
CA ALA A 280 12.79 14.94 -20.90
C ALA A 280 12.88 13.67 -21.79
#